data_c77eac588444ca1db3814addaedee957
#
_entry.id   c77eac588444ca1db3814addaedee957
#
_cell.length_a   1.000
_cell.length_b   1.000
_cell.length_c   1.000
_cell.angle_alpha   90.00
_cell.angle_beta   90.00
_cell.angle_gamma   90.00
#
_symmetry.space_group_name_H-M   'P 1'
#
loop_
_entity.id
_entity.type
_entity.pdbx_description
1 polymer ?
#
loop_
_entity_poly.entity_id
_entity_poly.type
_entity_poly.pdbx_seq_one_letter_code
_entity_poly.pdbx_strand_id
1 'polypeptide(L)'
;MLATFPTSNIIAISVVIFGLSILGYLSIKTLITSNLFQKGINFYQAKDFENAEIALRKVIAINSTNDMVRLLLGDILNQKGQIAEAKALFCGVIDSSPKNPDAYLRLANILMQEQQEVEAKSNLVQAKELLQKQRQPERAKKVSVLLDKMSKL
;
A
#
# COMPACT_ATOMS: atom_id res chain seq x y z
N MET A 1 -2.79 -50.07 34.67
CA MET A 1 -1.79 -49.02 34.99
C MET A 1 -2.00 -47.87 34.00
N LEU A 2 -2.75 -46.86 34.40
CA LEU A 2 -2.92 -45.65 33.58
C LEU A 2 -1.65 -44.81 33.79
N ALA A 3 -0.83 -44.67 32.76
CA ALA A 3 0.36 -43.82 32.82
C ALA A 3 -0.10 -42.37 33.00
N THR A 4 0.09 -41.81 34.21
CA THR A 4 -0.12 -40.39 34.46
C THR A 4 1.02 -39.64 33.78
N PHE A 5 0.71 -39.03 32.61
CA PHE A 5 1.65 -38.14 31.95
C PHE A 5 1.91 -36.96 32.93
N PRO A 6 3.16 -36.59 33.19
CA PRO A 6 3.46 -35.46 34.05
C PRO A 6 2.83 -34.19 33.44
N THR A 7 2.15 -33.40 34.28
CA THR A 7 1.43 -32.20 33.88
C THR A 7 2.28 -31.20 33.05
N SER A 8 3.58 -31.19 33.29
CA SER A 8 4.58 -30.41 32.53
C SER A 8 4.62 -30.78 31.04
N ASN A 9 4.48 -32.08 30.71
CA ASN A 9 4.49 -32.54 29.32
C ASN A 9 3.20 -32.14 28.59
N ILE A 10 2.07 -32.17 29.27
CA ILE A 10 0.77 -31.75 28.70
C ILE A 10 0.80 -30.25 28.37
N ILE A 11 1.33 -29.42 29.26
CA ILE A 11 1.49 -28.00 29.05
C ILE A 11 2.43 -27.73 27.84
N ALA A 12 3.58 -28.41 27.77
CA ALA A 12 4.51 -28.25 26.66
C ALA A 12 3.89 -28.62 25.32
N ILE A 13 3.16 -29.74 25.26
CA ILE A 13 2.45 -30.16 24.04
C ILE A 13 1.38 -29.14 23.63
N SER A 14 0.62 -28.63 24.59
CA SER A 14 -0.41 -27.60 24.31
C SER A 14 0.16 -26.34 23.73
N VAL A 15 1.31 -25.85 24.25
CA VAL A 15 2.01 -24.68 23.73
C VAL A 15 2.49 -24.91 22.30
N VAL A 16 3.04 -26.10 22.02
CA VAL A 16 3.50 -26.44 20.65
C VAL A 16 2.33 -26.48 19.68
N ILE A 17 1.22 -27.15 20.03
CA ILE A 17 0.02 -27.22 19.17
C ILE A 17 -0.53 -25.82 18.92
N PHE A 18 -0.62 -24.97 19.94
CA PHE A 18 -1.08 -23.59 19.81
C PHE A 18 -0.17 -22.78 18.88
N GLY A 19 1.16 -22.91 19.05
CA GLY A 19 2.13 -22.26 18.16
C GLY A 19 2.00 -22.69 16.70
N LEU A 20 1.85 -24.00 16.45
CA LEU A 20 1.63 -24.55 15.10
C LEU A 20 0.30 -24.07 14.48
N SER A 21 -0.73 -23.96 15.30
CA SER A 21 -2.04 -23.44 14.85
C SER A 21 -1.96 -21.98 14.43
N ILE A 22 -1.24 -21.14 15.17
CA ILE A 22 -0.99 -19.75 14.80
C ILE A 22 -0.19 -19.65 13.50
N LEU A 23 0.89 -20.44 13.38
CA LEU A 23 1.69 -20.47 12.15
C LEU A 23 0.87 -20.89 10.93
N GLY A 24 0.04 -21.94 11.09
CA GLY A 24 -0.89 -22.39 10.05
C GLY A 24 -1.86 -21.28 9.64
N TYR A 25 -2.49 -20.62 10.60
CA TYR A 25 -3.40 -19.50 10.36
C TYR A 25 -2.72 -18.33 9.60
N LEU A 26 -1.52 -17.93 10.05
CA LEU A 26 -0.76 -16.85 9.41
C LEU A 26 -0.33 -17.21 7.98
N SER A 27 0.06 -18.47 7.75
CA SER A 27 0.43 -18.96 6.43
C SER A 27 -0.76 -18.92 5.46
N ILE A 28 -1.92 -19.41 5.89
CA ILE A 28 -3.15 -19.37 5.08
C ILE A 28 -3.57 -17.93 4.78
N LYS A 29 -3.54 -17.06 5.80
CA LYS A 29 -3.84 -15.63 5.65
C LYS A 29 -2.93 -14.99 4.60
N THR A 30 -1.63 -15.27 4.64
CA THR A 30 -0.64 -14.75 3.68
C THR A 30 -0.92 -15.25 2.27
N LEU A 31 -1.21 -16.53 2.09
CA LEU A 31 -1.52 -17.10 0.78
C LEU A 31 -2.79 -16.49 0.17
N ILE A 32 -3.85 -16.33 0.96
CA ILE A 32 -5.10 -15.69 0.51
C ILE A 32 -4.83 -14.25 0.08
N THR A 33 -4.10 -13.50 0.92
CA THR A 33 -3.78 -12.09 0.65
C THR A 33 -2.95 -11.94 -0.62
N SER A 34 -1.92 -12.79 -0.81
CA SER A 34 -1.06 -12.80 -2.00
C SER A 34 -1.86 -13.12 -3.27
N ASN A 35 -2.73 -14.12 -3.22
CA ASN A 35 -3.57 -14.49 -4.37
C ASN A 35 -4.55 -13.35 -4.75
N LEU A 36 -5.22 -12.75 -3.76
CA LEU A 36 -6.11 -11.62 -3.99
C LEU A 36 -5.37 -10.41 -4.56
N PHE A 37 -4.18 -10.13 -4.04
CA PHE A 37 -3.33 -9.05 -4.54
C PHE A 37 -2.93 -9.29 -5.99
N GLN A 38 -2.48 -10.50 -6.33
CA GLN A 38 -2.11 -10.85 -7.70
C GLN A 38 -3.30 -10.74 -8.66
N LYS A 39 -4.50 -11.18 -8.24
CA LYS A 39 -5.73 -10.97 -9.00
C LYS A 39 -6.02 -9.49 -9.22
N GLY A 40 -5.88 -8.67 -8.17
CA GLY A 40 -6.05 -7.21 -8.27
C GLY A 40 -5.10 -6.58 -9.29
N ILE A 41 -3.82 -6.98 -9.29
CA ILE A 41 -2.84 -6.52 -10.28
C ILE A 41 -3.22 -6.96 -11.70
N ASN A 42 -3.61 -8.21 -11.89
CA ASN A 42 -3.98 -8.74 -13.20
C ASN A 42 -5.18 -7.99 -13.78
N PHE A 43 -6.21 -7.74 -12.97
CA PHE A 43 -7.38 -6.93 -13.39
C PHE A 43 -6.98 -5.48 -13.69
N TYR A 44 -6.11 -4.88 -12.88
CA TYR A 44 -5.60 -3.54 -13.13
C TYR A 44 -4.87 -3.44 -14.47
N GLN A 45 -4.01 -4.41 -14.78
CA GLN A 45 -3.29 -4.47 -16.06
C GLN A 45 -4.23 -4.68 -17.26
N ALA A 46 -5.29 -5.44 -17.05
CA ALA A 46 -6.36 -5.62 -18.04
C ALA A 46 -7.30 -4.41 -18.16
N LYS A 47 -7.08 -3.34 -17.38
CA LYS A 47 -7.96 -2.16 -17.26
C LYS A 47 -9.38 -2.47 -16.77
N ASP A 48 -9.57 -3.63 -16.15
CA ASP A 48 -10.80 -4.01 -15.46
C ASP A 48 -10.77 -3.43 -14.03
N PHE A 49 -10.99 -2.12 -13.95
CA PHE A 49 -10.88 -1.38 -12.69
C PHE A 49 -11.93 -1.77 -11.66
N GLU A 50 -13.07 -2.28 -12.10
CA GLU A 50 -14.14 -2.78 -11.21
C GLU A 50 -13.67 -4.01 -10.42
N ASN A 51 -13.23 -5.06 -11.12
CA ASN A 51 -12.75 -6.27 -10.48
C ASN A 51 -11.41 -6.07 -9.74
N ALA A 52 -10.56 -5.17 -10.24
CA ALA A 52 -9.34 -4.76 -9.54
C ALA A 52 -9.65 -4.14 -8.17
N GLU A 53 -10.59 -3.19 -8.13
CA GLU A 53 -11.03 -2.54 -6.88
C GLU A 53 -11.58 -3.57 -5.89
N ILE A 54 -12.48 -4.45 -6.33
CA ILE A 54 -13.06 -5.49 -5.47
C ILE A 54 -11.97 -6.37 -4.85
N ALA A 55 -11.00 -6.80 -5.67
CA ALA A 55 -9.91 -7.65 -5.19
C ALA A 55 -9.01 -6.93 -4.18
N LEU A 56 -8.62 -5.67 -4.47
CA LEU A 56 -7.73 -4.88 -3.62
C LEU A 56 -8.41 -4.45 -2.30
N ARG A 57 -9.71 -4.13 -2.33
CA ARG A 57 -10.47 -3.86 -1.08
C ARG A 57 -10.50 -5.09 -0.16
N LYS A 58 -10.61 -6.31 -0.71
CA LYS A 58 -10.48 -7.54 0.09
C LYS A 58 -9.08 -7.69 0.70
N VAL A 59 -8.01 -7.32 -0.02
CA VAL A 59 -6.65 -7.32 0.54
C VAL A 59 -6.54 -6.34 1.70
N ILE A 60 -7.06 -5.11 1.56
CA ILE A 60 -7.04 -4.10 2.62
C ILE A 60 -7.82 -4.55 3.85
N ALA A 61 -8.96 -5.23 3.67
CA ALA A 61 -9.74 -5.78 4.78
C ALA A 61 -8.96 -6.83 5.60
N ILE A 62 -8.06 -7.58 4.96
CA ILE A 62 -7.20 -8.57 5.62
C ILE A 62 -5.93 -7.91 6.20
N ASN A 63 -5.35 -6.96 5.47
CA ASN A 63 -4.12 -6.24 5.83
C ASN A 63 -4.25 -4.77 5.46
N SER A 64 -4.73 -3.98 6.40
CA SER A 64 -4.98 -2.54 6.23
C SER A 64 -3.71 -1.69 6.07
N THR A 65 -2.53 -2.22 6.41
CA THR A 65 -1.26 -1.48 6.41
C THR A 65 -0.42 -1.70 5.15
N ASN A 66 -0.95 -2.37 4.13
CA ASN A 66 -0.22 -2.60 2.89
C ASN A 66 -0.25 -1.35 2.00
N ASP A 67 0.82 -0.56 2.05
CA ASP A 67 0.95 0.69 1.30
C ASP A 67 0.81 0.50 -0.21
N MET A 68 1.40 -0.57 -0.77
CA MET A 68 1.32 -0.85 -2.20
C MET A 68 -0.14 -1.04 -2.65
N VAL A 69 -0.92 -1.77 -1.86
CA VAL A 69 -2.34 -1.99 -2.14
C VAL A 69 -3.13 -0.70 -2.05
N ARG A 70 -2.87 0.12 -1.02
CA ARG A 70 -3.52 1.43 -0.85
C ARG A 70 -3.22 2.36 -2.02
N LEU A 71 -1.96 2.42 -2.45
CA LEU A 71 -1.54 3.24 -3.59
C LEU A 71 -2.21 2.77 -4.88
N LEU A 72 -2.23 1.47 -5.14
CA LEU A 72 -2.86 0.91 -6.33
C LEU A 72 -4.37 1.10 -6.34
N LEU A 73 -5.04 0.93 -5.19
CA LEU A 73 -6.46 1.22 -5.06
C LEU A 73 -6.74 2.71 -5.26
N GLY A 74 -5.91 3.59 -4.70
CA GLY A 74 -6.02 5.02 -4.92
C GLY A 74 -5.87 5.41 -6.40
N ASP A 75 -4.96 4.77 -7.14
CA ASP A 75 -4.82 4.98 -8.59
C ASP A 75 -6.09 4.57 -9.34
N ILE A 76 -6.71 3.45 -8.98
CA ILE A 76 -7.98 2.98 -9.57
C ILE A 76 -9.11 3.97 -9.29
N LEU A 77 -9.24 4.38 -8.03
CA LEU A 77 -10.28 5.33 -7.60
C LEU A 77 -10.14 6.67 -8.28
N ASN A 78 -8.91 7.17 -8.44
CA ASN A 78 -8.64 8.39 -9.20
C ASN A 78 -9.09 8.26 -10.66
N GLN A 79 -8.82 7.12 -11.32
CA GLN A 79 -9.28 6.87 -12.69
C GLN A 79 -10.80 6.75 -12.80
N LYS A 80 -11.47 6.28 -11.75
CA LYS A 80 -12.94 6.22 -11.66
C LYS A 80 -13.57 7.58 -11.27
N GLY A 81 -12.77 8.62 -11.06
CA GLY A 81 -13.25 9.94 -10.62
C GLY A 81 -13.61 10.02 -9.13
N GLN A 82 -13.30 9.00 -8.35
CA GLN A 82 -13.52 8.96 -6.89
C GLN A 82 -12.36 9.65 -6.15
N ILE A 83 -12.16 10.93 -6.46
CA ILE A 83 -10.98 11.72 -6.08
C ILE A 83 -10.80 11.80 -4.56
N ALA A 84 -11.88 12.05 -3.83
CA ALA A 84 -11.82 12.20 -2.37
C ALA A 84 -11.30 10.94 -1.67
N GLU A 85 -11.76 9.75 -2.11
CA GLU A 85 -11.33 8.49 -1.53
C GLU A 85 -9.87 8.16 -1.93
N ALA A 86 -9.49 8.42 -3.18
CA ALA A 86 -8.11 8.27 -3.64
C ALA A 86 -7.15 9.13 -2.81
N LYS A 87 -7.49 10.39 -2.62
CA LYS A 87 -6.73 11.35 -1.80
C LYS A 87 -6.58 10.85 -0.35
N ALA A 88 -7.67 10.37 0.26
CA ALA A 88 -7.64 9.81 1.61
C ALA A 88 -6.69 8.60 1.73
N LEU A 89 -6.65 7.72 0.72
CA LEU A 89 -5.71 6.59 0.70
C LEU A 89 -4.26 7.06 0.61
N PHE A 90 -3.95 8.04 -0.24
CA PHE A 90 -2.59 8.56 -0.37
C PHE A 90 -2.13 9.29 0.90
N CYS A 91 -2.99 10.10 1.51
CA CYS A 91 -2.71 10.73 2.82
C CYS A 91 -2.48 9.67 3.89
N GLY A 92 -3.32 8.62 3.95
CA GLY A 92 -3.14 7.52 4.90
C GLY A 92 -1.83 6.75 4.72
N VAL A 93 -1.29 6.66 3.48
CA VAL A 93 0.06 6.12 3.26
C VAL A 93 1.13 7.09 3.74
N ILE A 94 0.98 8.39 3.50
CA ILE A 94 1.92 9.42 3.99
C ILE A 94 2.00 9.39 5.53
N ASP A 95 0.86 9.27 6.21
CA ASP A 95 0.80 9.23 7.68
C ASP A 95 1.48 7.99 8.25
N SER A 96 1.26 6.81 7.64
CA SER A 96 1.84 5.55 8.10
C SER A 96 3.28 5.34 7.64
N SER A 97 3.64 5.87 6.49
CA SER A 97 4.93 5.67 5.82
C SER A 97 5.46 6.99 5.20
N PRO A 98 5.85 7.98 6.03
CA PRO A 98 6.21 9.33 5.57
C PRO A 98 7.48 9.37 4.70
N LYS A 99 8.17 8.23 4.56
CA LYS A 99 9.33 8.08 3.67
C LYS A 99 8.99 7.43 2.33
N ASN A 100 7.70 7.23 2.03
CA ASN A 100 7.25 6.65 0.77
C ASN A 100 7.06 7.75 -0.29
N PRO A 101 7.97 7.92 -1.27
CA PRO A 101 7.88 8.99 -2.25
C PRO A 101 6.70 8.82 -3.20
N ASP A 102 6.23 7.58 -3.41
CA ASP A 102 5.15 7.28 -4.34
C ASP A 102 3.81 7.85 -3.87
N ALA A 103 3.58 7.93 -2.55
CA ALA A 103 2.38 8.54 -2.00
C ALA A 103 2.32 10.05 -2.28
N TYR A 104 3.43 10.75 -2.08
CA TYR A 104 3.53 12.18 -2.38
C TYR A 104 3.36 12.47 -3.88
N LEU A 105 3.93 11.64 -4.76
CA LEU A 105 3.78 11.80 -6.20
C LEU A 105 2.31 11.67 -6.64
N ARG A 106 1.59 10.68 -6.10
CA ARG A 106 0.18 10.45 -6.41
C ARG A 106 -0.71 11.55 -5.86
N LEU A 107 -0.44 12.00 -4.62
CA LEU A 107 -1.15 13.12 -4.03
C LEU A 107 -0.92 14.41 -4.84
N ALA A 108 0.32 14.68 -5.24
CA ALA A 108 0.64 15.82 -6.09
C ALA A 108 -0.11 15.78 -7.43
N ASN A 109 -0.24 14.59 -8.04
CA ASN A 109 -0.99 14.45 -9.28
C ASN A 109 -2.48 14.81 -9.10
N ILE A 110 -3.11 14.37 -8.02
CA ILE A 110 -4.50 14.78 -7.70
C ILE A 110 -4.59 16.28 -7.47
N LEU A 111 -3.69 16.85 -6.68
CA LEU A 111 -3.68 18.28 -6.39
C LEU A 111 -3.51 19.13 -7.66
N MET A 112 -2.71 18.67 -8.62
CA MET A 112 -2.63 19.33 -9.94
C MET A 112 -3.94 19.28 -10.71
N GLN A 113 -4.66 18.16 -10.68
CA GLN A 113 -5.98 18.04 -11.29
C GLN A 113 -7.01 18.98 -10.63
N GLU A 114 -6.89 19.20 -9.33
CA GLU A 114 -7.71 20.12 -8.55
C GLU A 114 -7.25 21.59 -8.63
N GLN A 115 -6.22 21.90 -9.44
CA GLN A 115 -5.62 23.23 -9.57
C GLN A 115 -4.99 23.78 -8.26
N GLN A 116 -4.66 22.90 -7.33
CA GLN A 116 -4.00 23.20 -6.06
C GLN A 116 -2.47 23.19 -6.25
N GLU A 117 -1.95 24.14 -7.01
CA GLU A 117 -0.55 24.14 -7.48
C GLU A 117 0.47 24.26 -6.34
N VAL A 118 0.19 25.05 -5.30
CA VAL A 118 1.10 25.25 -4.18
C VAL A 118 1.32 23.96 -3.41
N GLU A 119 0.24 23.29 -3.08
CA GLU A 119 0.26 22.01 -2.37
C GLU A 119 0.86 20.90 -3.24
N ALA A 120 0.53 20.87 -4.53
CA ALA A 120 1.12 19.93 -5.48
C ALA A 120 2.64 20.10 -5.54
N LYS A 121 3.14 21.34 -5.66
CA LYS A 121 4.56 21.65 -5.68
C LYS A 121 5.26 21.21 -4.38
N SER A 122 4.65 21.46 -3.23
CA SER A 122 5.18 21.02 -1.92
C SER A 122 5.35 19.49 -1.88
N ASN A 123 4.34 18.73 -2.31
CA ASN A 123 4.40 17.27 -2.35
C ASN A 123 5.46 16.76 -3.36
N LEU A 124 5.61 17.40 -4.52
CA LEU A 124 6.65 17.06 -5.48
C LEU A 124 8.06 17.30 -4.93
N VAL A 125 8.27 18.40 -4.21
CA VAL A 125 9.56 18.68 -3.54
C VAL A 125 9.88 17.58 -2.53
N GLN A 126 8.92 17.23 -1.69
CA GLN A 126 9.08 16.15 -0.71
C GLN A 126 9.41 14.80 -1.38
N ALA A 127 8.68 14.46 -2.45
CA ALA A 127 8.95 13.24 -3.22
C ALA A 127 10.37 13.23 -3.81
N LYS A 128 10.81 14.36 -4.39
CA LYS A 128 12.15 14.49 -4.96
C LYS A 128 13.23 14.24 -3.91
N GLU A 129 13.13 14.88 -2.74
CA GLU A 129 14.10 14.70 -1.66
C GLU A 129 14.16 13.24 -1.18
N LEU A 130 13.00 12.59 -1.02
CA LEU A 130 12.94 11.18 -0.64
C LEU A 130 13.59 10.27 -1.68
N LEU A 131 13.31 10.51 -2.97
CA LEU A 131 13.93 9.77 -4.07
C LEU A 131 15.45 9.94 -4.10
N GLN A 132 15.97 11.14 -3.82
CA GLN A 132 17.41 11.39 -3.72
C GLN A 132 18.02 10.62 -2.54
N LYS A 133 17.40 10.70 -1.35
CA LYS A 133 17.83 9.94 -0.16
C LYS A 133 17.81 8.42 -0.37
N GLN A 134 16.88 7.93 -1.19
CA GLN A 134 16.74 6.51 -1.54
C GLN A 134 17.60 6.08 -2.74
N ARG A 135 18.50 6.95 -3.21
CA ARG A 135 19.41 6.68 -4.34
C ARG A 135 18.67 6.33 -5.63
N GLN A 136 17.56 7.02 -5.90
CA GLN A 136 16.78 6.91 -7.14
C GLN A 136 16.91 8.19 -8.00
N PRO A 137 18.14 8.52 -8.53
CA PRO A 137 18.40 9.81 -9.16
C PRO A 137 17.59 10.04 -10.43
N GLU A 138 17.32 9.00 -11.22
CA GLU A 138 16.54 9.13 -12.44
C GLU A 138 15.08 9.53 -12.17
N ARG A 139 14.49 8.98 -11.13
CA ARG A 139 13.14 9.37 -10.70
C ARG A 139 13.13 10.79 -10.12
N ALA A 140 14.13 11.13 -9.32
CA ALA A 140 14.27 12.47 -8.76
C ALA A 140 14.44 13.53 -9.87
N LYS A 141 15.21 13.22 -10.93
CA LYS A 141 15.37 14.08 -12.11
C LYS A 141 14.06 14.33 -12.84
N LYS A 142 13.24 13.28 -13.03
CA LYS A 142 11.90 13.44 -13.64
C LYS A 142 11.01 14.39 -12.83
N VAL A 143 11.04 14.29 -11.51
CA VAL A 143 10.30 15.20 -10.63
C VAL A 143 10.85 16.63 -10.71
N SER A 144 12.18 16.81 -10.80
CA SER A 144 12.78 18.16 -10.99
C SER A 144 12.30 18.81 -12.28
N VAL A 145 12.25 18.07 -13.39
CA VAL A 145 11.75 18.60 -14.68
C VAL A 145 10.28 19.03 -14.56
N LEU A 146 9.45 18.29 -13.79
CA LEU A 146 8.07 18.68 -13.57
C LEU A 146 7.99 19.97 -12.73
N LEU A 147 8.76 20.08 -11.66
CA LEU A 147 8.84 21.30 -10.84
C LEU A 147 9.28 22.51 -11.64
N ASP A 148 10.27 22.36 -12.53
CA ASP A 148 10.75 23.44 -13.41
C ASP A 148 9.67 23.91 -14.40
N LYS A 149 8.84 23.00 -14.90
CA LYS A 149 7.71 23.36 -15.75
C LYS A 149 6.64 24.15 -14.98
N MET A 150 6.33 23.72 -13.74
CA MET A 150 5.36 24.43 -12.87
C MET A 150 5.82 25.82 -12.44
N SER A 151 7.13 26.10 -12.46
CA SER A 151 7.67 27.40 -12.09
C SER A 151 7.66 28.43 -13.24
N LYS A 152 7.35 27.98 -14.46
CA LYS A 152 7.33 28.81 -15.68
C LYS A 152 5.91 29.19 -16.13
N LEU A 153 4.90 28.65 -15.45
CA LEU A 153 3.50 29.00 -15.62
C LEU A 153 3.10 30.14 -14.70
#